data_6a5534202f22aa7444eb1190fc5b624f
#
_entry.id   6a5534202f22aa7444eb1190fc5b624f
#
_cell.length_a   1.000
_cell.length_b   1.000
_cell.length_c   1.000
_cell.angle_alpha   90.00
_cell.angle_beta   90.00
_cell.angle_gamma   90.00
#
_symmetry.space_group_name_H-M   'P 1'
#
loop_
_entity.id
_entity.type
_entity.pdbx_description
1 polymer ?
#
loop_
_entity_poly.entity_id
_entity_poly.type
_entity_poly.pdbx_seq_one_letter_code
_entity_poly.pdbx_strand_id
1 'polypeptide(L)'
;MTLEPRCQIADYNPGDGRLTVYHSQQAPHMMQDLYCRQFGLAESDVHVICKDVGGSFGIKVHAYPDDFATVGLAMMLERPVKFVADRLESFTSDIHAREHRIKGRIAANKEGDILAFEIDDLTAIGPYSMFPRTSAIEGNQVVNLVGGPYKHQNYRAKLNVVFQNKTPTCQYRGVGHP
;
A
#
# COMPACT_ATOMS: atom_id res chain seq x y z
N MET A 1 3.66 8.35 8.43
CA MET A 1 2.72 9.30 7.80
C MET A 1 3.50 10.31 6.99
N THR A 2 2.98 10.72 5.84
CA THR A 2 3.58 11.76 5.00
C THR A 2 3.27 13.15 5.53
N LEU A 3 4.16 14.12 5.30
CA LEU A 3 3.89 15.50 5.69
C LEU A 3 2.72 16.08 4.87
N GLU A 4 2.71 15.82 3.57
CA GLU A 4 1.57 16.11 2.68
C GLU A 4 0.54 14.98 2.77
N PRO A 5 -0.73 15.25 3.19
CA PRO A 5 -1.82 14.27 3.14
C PRO A 5 -2.11 13.83 1.69
N ARG A 6 -2.94 12.78 1.55
CA ARG A 6 -3.43 12.36 0.23
C ARG A 6 -4.37 13.42 -0.34
N CYS A 7 -4.20 13.70 -1.63
CA CYS A 7 -5.06 14.64 -2.33
C CYS A 7 -5.12 14.35 -3.82
N GLN A 8 -6.22 14.74 -4.44
CA GLN A 8 -6.38 14.70 -5.89
C GLN A 8 -7.44 15.70 -6.37
N ILE A 9 -7.36 16.00 -7.67
CA ILE A 9 -8.42 16.68 -8.43
C ILE A 9 -8.73 15.79 -9.62
N ALA A 10 -9.98 15.39 -9.79
CA ALA A 10 -10.47 14.70 -10.97
C ALA A 10 -11.30 15.67 -11.81
N ASP A 11 -11.03 15.71 -13.10
CA ASP A 11 -11.72 16.54 -14.09
C ASP A 11 -12.12 15.65 -15.27
N TYR A 12 -13.42 15.47 -15.47
CA TYR A 12 -13.98 14.71 -16.56
C TYR A 12 -14.69 15.64 -17.54
N ASN A 13 -14.28 15.58 -18.80
CA ASN A 13 -14.92 16.34 -19.88
C ASN A 13 -15.89 15.43 -20.66
N PRO A 14 -17.21 15.60 -20.51
CA PRO A 14 -18.20 14.77 -21.22
C PRO A 14 -18.21 14.99 -22.74
N GLY A 15 -17.67 16.12 -23.22
CA GLY A 15 -17.64 16.45 -24.64
C GLY A 15 -16.69 15.58 -25.46
N ASP A 16 -15.57 15.15 -24.88
CA ASP A 16 -14.58 14.30 -25.53
C ASP A 16 -14.31 12.98 -24.76
N GLY A 17 -15.00 12.76 -23.64
CA GLY A 17 -14.88 11.56 -22.82
C GLY A 17 -13.59 11.46 -22.01
N ARG A 18 -12.80 12.52 -21.92
CA ARG A 18 -11.49 12.49 -21.26
C ARG A 18 -11.56 12.75 -19.76
N LEU A 19 -10.79 11.94 -19.02
CA LEU A 19 -10.57 12.07 -17.59
C LEU A 19 -9.13 12.55 -17.35
N THR A 20 -8.97 13.69 -16.69
CA THR A 20 -7.67 14.15 -16.18
C THR A 20 -7.68 14.11 -14.65
N VAL A 21 -6.70 13.44 -14.05
CA VAL A 21 -6.57 13.36 -12.59
C VAL A 21 -5.21 13.90 -12.17
N TYR A 22 -5.21 15.02 -11.46
CA TYR A 22 -4.03 15.52 -10.76
C TYR A 22 -3.98 14.83 -9.40
N HIS A 23 -2.96 14.01 -9.18
CA HIS A 23 -2.93 13.10 -8.06
C HIS A 23 -1.61 13.14 -7.30
N SER A 24 -1.65 13.37 -6.00
CA SER A 24 -0.50 13.17 -5.12
C SER A 24 -0.30 11.67 -4.88
N GLN A 25 0.36 11.01 -5.83
CA GLN A 25 0.44 9.54 -5.95
C GLN A 25 1.86 9.12 -6.30
N GLN A 26 2.22 7.90 -5.93
CA GLN A 26 3.54 7.30 -6.16
C GLN A 26 3.61 6.47 -7.44
N ALA A 27 2.47 6.01 -7.95
CA ALA A 27 2.36 5.08 -9.08
C ALA A 27 1.27 5.53 -10.08
N PRO A 28 1.49 6.63 -10.85
CA PRO A 28 0.48 7.22 -11.73
C PRO A 28 -0.03 6.24 -12.80
N HIS A 29 0.83 5.46 -13.43
CA HIS A 29 0.43 4.49 -14.46
C HIS A 29 -0.47 3.39 -13.90
N MET A 30 -0.20 2.93 -12.67
CA MET A 30 -1.07 1.98 -11.99
C MET A 30 -2.46 2.58 -11.76
N MET A 31 -2.53 3.83 -11.32
CA MET A 31 -3.82 4.50 -11.10
C MET A 31 -4.56 4.74 -12.41
N GLN A 32 -3.87 5.06 -13.50
CA GLN A 32 -4.47 5.15 -14.84
C GLN A 32 -5.16 3.82 -15.22
N ASP A 33 -4.44 2.70 -15.13
CA ASP A 33 -4.99 1.37 -15.41
C ASP A 33 -6.21 1.05 -14.53
N LEU A 34 -6.14 1.39 -13.23
CA LEU A 34 -7.25 1.17 -12.30
C LEU A 34 -8.47 2.02 -12.64
N TYR A 35 -8.30 3.28 -12.99
CA TYR A 35 -9.41 4.15 -13.42
C TYR A 35 -10.03 3.66 -14.73
N CYS A 36 -9.22 3.27 -15.72
CA CYS A 36 -9.69 2.68 -16.96
C CYS A 36 -10.60 1.46 -16.69
N ARG A 37 -10.14 0.54 -15.87
CA ARG A 37 -10.90 -0.69 -15.54
C ARG A 37 -12.17 -0.41 -14.74
N GLN A 38 -12.08 0.50 -13.76
CA GLN A 38 -13.21 0.77 -12.87
C GLN A 38 -14.33 1.54 -13.56
N PHE A 39 -13.98 2.46 -14.46
CA PHE A 39 -14.95 3.35 -15.11
C PHE A 39 -15.23 3.01 -16.57
N GLY A 40 -14.59 1.96 -17.11
CA GLY A 40 -14.79 1.53 -18.49
C GLY A 40 -14.25 2.51 -19.53
N LEU A 41 -13.18 3.25 -19.18
CA LEU A 41 -12.54 4.24 -20.05
C LEU A 41 -11.38 3.59 -20.83
N ALA A 42 -11.11 4.09 -22.04
CA ALA A 42 -9.92 3.70 -22.78
C ALA A 42 -8.66 4.34 -22.15
N GLU A 43 -7.51 3.69 -22.28
CA GLU A 43 -6.25 4.20 -21.76
C GLU A 43 -5.88 5.57 -22.35
N SER A 44 -6.22 5.81 -23.62
CA SER A 44 -6.03 7.10 -24.31
C SER A 44 -6.83 8.26 -23.70
N ASP A 45 -7.90 7.94 -22.98
CA ASP A 45 -8.86 8.92 -22.48
C ASP A 45 -8.61 9.25 -20.99
N VAL A 46 -7.68 8.55 -20.35
CA VAL A 46 -7.33 8.76 -18.93
C VAL A 46 -5.90 9.29 -18.81
N HIS A 47 -5.76 10.47 -18.23
CA HIS A 47 -4.47 11.09 -17.97
C HIS A 47 -4.26 11.36 -16.47
N VAL A 48 -3.36 10.61 -15.84
CA VAL A 48 -2.98 10.80 -14.43
C VAL A 48 -1.70 11.61 -14.34
N ILE A 49 -1.76 12.77 -13.72
CA ILE A 49 -0.67 13.74 -13.62
C ILE A 49 -0.19 13.78 -12.17
N CYS A 50 1.05 13.34 -11.94
CA CYS A 50 1.75 13.54 -10.68
C CYS A 50 2.80 14.61 -10.83
N LYS A 51 2.70 15.65 -10.02
CA LYS A 51 3.71 16.72 -9.90
C LYS A 51 4.61 16.44 -8.69
N ASP A 52 5.13 17.46 -8.06
CA ASP A 52 5.87 17.32 -6.82
C ASP A 52 4.98 16.77 -5.71
N VAL A 53 5.45 15.72 -5.03
CA VAL A 53 4.72 15.01 -3.98
C VAL A 53 5.45 15.17 -2.66
N GLY A 54 4.74 15.65 -1.63
CA GLY A 54 5.27 15.91 -0.30
C GLY A 54 5.49 14.66 0.56
N GLY A 55 6.06 13.61 -0.05
CA GLY A 55 6.36 12.31 0.54
C GLY A 55 5.29 11.27 0.24
N SER A 56 5.73 10.02 0.12
CA SER A 56 4.85 8.87 -0.09
C SER A 56 5.21 7.68 0.82
N PHE A 57 6.44 7.19 0.76
CA PHE A 57 6.99 6.11 1.59
C PHE A 57 6.15 4.82 1.58
N GLY A 58 5.32 4.61 0.55
CA GLY A 58 4.41 3.48 0.43
C GLY A 58 2.95 3.82 0.73
N ILE A 59 2.63 4.89 1.45
CA ILE A 59 1.23 5.28 1.71
C ILE A 59 0.52 5.61 0.39
N LYS A 60 1.15 6.40 -0.46
CA LYS A 60 0.56 6.87 -1.72
C LYS A 60 0.80 5.92 -2.91
N VAL A 61 1.09 4.63 -2.67
CA VAL A 61 1.18 3.61 -3.73
C VAL A 61 -0.09 2.77 -3.83
N HIS A 62 -0.95 2.84 -2.84
CA HIS A 62 -2.21 2.11 -2.81
C HIS A 62 -3.34 2.89 -3.47
N ALA A 63 -4.37 2.18 -3.88
CA ALA A 63 -5.62 2.77 -4.31
C ALA A 63 -6.60 2.78 -3.12
N TYR A 64 -7.13 3.93 -2.81
CA TYR A 64 -8.05 4.14 -1.70
C TYR A 64 -9.48 4.36 -2.22
N PRO A 65 -10.51 4.06 -1.44
CA PRO A 65 -11.90 4.29 -1.85
C PRO A 65 -12.20 5.74 -2.26
N ASP A 66 -11.58 6.71 -1.58
CA ASP A 66 -11.73 8.13 -1.89
C ASP A 66 -11.13 8.54 -3.24
N ASP A 67 -10.12 7.81 -3.74
CA ASP A 67 -9.57 8.03 -5.07
C ASP A 67 -10.64 7.76 -6.14
N PHE A 68 -11.34 6.64 -6.02
CA PHE A 68 -12.42 6.27 -6.96
C PHE A 68 -13.67 7.12 -6.76
N ALA A 69 -14.01 7.45 -5.51
CA ALA A 69 -15.16 8.30 -5.23
C ALA A 69 -15.02 9.69 -5.85
N THR A 70 -13.82 10.28 -5.80
CA THR A 70 -13.54 11.59 -6.39
C THR A 70 -13.70 11.57 -7.91
N VAL A 71 -13.19 10.52 -8.58
CA VAL A 71 -13.35 10.35 -10.03
C VAL A 71 -14.82 10.10 -10.39
N GLY A 72 -15.48 9.19 -9.68
CA GLY A 72 -16.89 8.90 -9.91
C GLY A 72 -17.79 10.13 -9.76
N LEU A 73 -17.54 10.95 -8.74
CA LEU A 73 -18.25 12.22 -8.55
C LEU A 73 -17.96 13.22 -9.66
N ALA A 74 -16.73 13.32 -10.16
CA ALA A 74 -16.40 14.21 -11.27
C ALA A 74 -17.16 13.82 -12.54
N MET A 75 -17.26 12.53 -12.83
CA MET A 75 -18.04 12.01 -13.97
C MET A 75 -19.54 12.23 -13.79
N MET A 76 -20.09 11.96 -12.60
CA MET A 76 -21.52 12.15 -12.32
C MET A 76 -21.98 13.61 -12.36
N LEU A 77 -21.13 14.49 -11.91
CA LEU A 77 -21.44 15.94 -11.80
C LEU A 77 -21.00 16.73 -13.04
N GLU A 78 -20.25 16.10 -13.95
CA GLU A 78 -19.67 16.71 -15.15
C GLU A 78 -18.91 18.01 -14.82
N ARG A 79 -18.15 17.97 -13.74
CA ARG A 79 -17.32 19.09 -13.27
C ARG A 79 -16.13 18.62 -12.45
N PRO A 80 -15.07 19.42 -12.33
CA PRO A 80 -13.94 19.08 -11.49
C PRO A 80 -14.34 18.86 -10.02
N VAL A 81 -13.83 17.78 -9.43
CA VAL A 81 -14.00 17.46 -8.00
C VAL A 81 -12.62 17.36 -7.35
N LYS A 82 -12.45 18.03 -6.22
CA LYS A 82 -11.23 18.04 -5.43
C LYS A 82 -11.45 17.30 -4.11
N PHE A 83 -10.53 16.41 -3.79
CA PHE A 83 -10.39 15.76 -2.48
C PHE A 83 -9.06 16.15 -1.85
N VAL A 84 -9.06 16.47 -0.58
CA VAL A 84 -7.86 16.65 0.25
C VAL A 84 -8.15 16.06 1.62
N ALA A 85 -7.45 15.00 1.99
CA ALA A 85 -7.55 14.45 3.33
C ALA A 85 -6.99 15.44 4.35
N ASP A 86 -7.69 15.63 5.45
CA ASP A 86 -7.09 16.30 6.59
C ASP A 86 -6.15 15.36 7.39
N ARG A 87 -5.53 15.89 8.43
CA ARG A 87 -4.57 15.11 9.21
C ARG A 87 -5.23 14.00 10.01
N LEU A 88 -6.44 14.22 10.52
CA LEU A 88 -7.17 13.21 11.29
C LEU A 88 -7.73 12.12 10.38
N GLU A 89 -8.23 12.49 9.21
CA GLU A 89 -8.61 11.53 8.16
C GLU A 89 -7.44 10.64 7.76
N SER A 90 -6.25 11.23 7.57
CA SER A 90 -5.04 10.48 7.26
C SER A 90 -4.67 9.48 8.38
N PHE A 91 -4.88 9.83 9.65
CA PHE A 91 -4.61 8.90 10.75
C PHE A 91 -5.57 7.71 10.78
N THR A 92 -6.78 7.87 10.29
CA THR A 92 -7.83 6.84 10.33
C THR A 92 -7.94 6.02 9.06
N SER A 93 -7.63 6.60 7.89
CA SER A 93 -7.85 5.99 6.58
C SER A 93 -6.59 5.53 5.86
N ASP A 94 -5.43 6.15 6.10
CA ASP A 94 -4.18 5.72 5.47
C ASP A 94 -3.74 4.36 6.02
N ILE A 95 -3.04 3.59 5.19
CA ILE A 95 -2.45 2.33 5.63
C ILE A 95 -1.39 2.60 6.72
N HIS A 96 -1.33 1.66 7.64
CA HIS A 96 -0.31 1.61 8.67
C HIS A 96 0.68 0.48 8.38
N ALA A 97 1.80 0.46 9.05
CA ALA A 97 2.73 -0.65 9.14
C ALA A 97 2.89 -1.03 10.60
N ARG A 98 3.08 -2.06 10.78
CA ARG A 98 3.70 -3.32 11.14
C ARG A 98 2.97 -3.82 12.36
N GLU A 99 2.16 -4.82 12.19
CA GLU A 99 1.56 -5.52 13.31
C GLU A 99 1.86 -7.01 13.18
N HIS A 100 2.89 -7.45 13.90
CA HIS A 100 3.39 -8.81 13.89
C HIS A 100 3.46 -9.41 15.29
N ARG A 101 3.15 -10.69 15.38
CA ARG A 101 3.46 -11.52 16.54
C ARG A 101 4.40 -12.62 16.10
N ILE A 102 5.68 -12.44 16.45
CA ILE A 102 6.76 -13.29 15.97
C ILE A 102 7.23 -14.22 17.08
N LYS A 103 7.40 -15.51 16.74
CA LYS A 103 8.14 -16.47 17.53
C LYS A 103 9.35 -16.91 16.74
N GLY A 104 10.54 -16.78 17.32
CA GLY A 104 11.80 -17.23 16.71
C GLY A 104 12.48 -18.30 17.55
N ARG A 105 13.17 -19.22 16.86
CA ARG A 105 14.10 -20.16 17.47
C ARG A 105 15.40 -20.17 16.69
N ILE A 106 16.50 -20.26 17.40
CA ILE A 106 17.84 -20.34 16.84
C ILE A 106 18.59 -21.48 17.49
N ALA A 107 19.33 -22.24 16.70
CA ALA A 107 20.30 -23.21 17.19
C ALA A 107 21.69 -22.79 16.73
N ALA A 108 22.63 -22.78 17.66
CA ALA A 108 24.03 -22.49 17.40
C ALA A 108 24.94 -23.51 18.05
N ASN A 109 26.15 -23.69 17.50
CA ASN A 109 27.20 -24.48 18.13
C ASN A 109 27.94 -23.64 19.19
N LYS A 110 28.94 -24.25 19.85
CA LYS A 110 29.75 -23.59 20.89
C LYS A 110 30.67 -22.49 20.31
N GLU A 111 30.97 -22.59 19.05
CA GLU A 111 31.80 -21.66 18.28
C GLU A 111 31.01 -20.43 17.84
N GLY A 112 29.68 -20.45 17.97
CA GLY A 112 28.80 -19.34 17.60
C GLY A 112 28.23 -19.42 16.20
N ASP A 113 28.46 -20.51 15.46
CA ASP A 113 27.86 -20.70 14.14
C ASP A 113 26.38 -21.03 14.26
N ILE A 114 25.57 -20.38 13.46
CA ILE A 114 24.13 -20.60 13.40
C ILE A 114 23.83 -21.84 12.55
N LEU A 115 23.40 -22.91 13.21
CA LEU A 115 23.06 -24.17 12.57
C LEU A 115 21.67 -24.18 11.97
N ALA A 116 20.71 -23.55 12.67
CA ALA A 116 19.33 -23.46 12.21
C ALA A 116 18.65 -22.21 12.77
N PHE A 117 17.74 -21.66 11.98
CA PHE A 117 16.88 -20.56 12.36
C PHE A 117 15.43 -20.85 11.95
N GLU A 118 14.51 -20.62 12.86
CA GLU A 118 13.08 -20.80 12.61
C GLU A 118 12.31 -19.55 13.04
N ILE A 119 11.33 -19.17 12.21
CA ILE A 119 10.40 -18.07 12.49
C ILE A 119 8.95 -18.52 12.26
N ASP A 120 8.05 -18.17 13.17
CA ASP A 120 6.60 -18.27 13.03
C ASP A 120 6.02 -16.87 13.22
N ASP A 121 5.54 -16.28 12.13
CA ASP A 121 4.97 -14.94 12.10
C ASP A 121 3.46 -14.97 11.91
N LEU A 122 2.77 -14.23 12.77
CA LEU A 122 1.36 -13.91 12.65
C LEU A 122 1.24 -12.42 12.34
N THR A 123 0.90 -12.11 11.10
CA THR A 123 0.75 -10.73 10.60
C THR A 123 -0.72 -10.33 10.52
N ALA A 124 -1.07 -9.20 11.11
CA ALA A 124 -2.41 -8.61 10.99
C ALA A 124 -2.41 -7.56 9.87
N ILE A 125 -3.48 -7.56 9.05
CA ILE A 125 -3.61 -6.67 7.89
C ILE A 125 -4.80 -5.72 7.95
N GLY A 126 -5.50 -5.66 9.09
CA GLY A 126 -6.70 -4.85 9.26
C GLY A 126 -7.96 -5.53 8.69
N PRO A 127 -9.00 -4.77 8.33
CA PRO A 127 -10.31 -5.33 7.97
C PRO A 127 -10.38 -5.87 6.55
N TYR A 128 -9.46 -5.51 5.69
CA TYR A 128 -9.36 -5.95 4.29
C TYR A 128 -7.91 -5.83 3.78
N SER A 129 -7.62 -6.54 2.69
CA SER A 129 -6.34 -6.40 2.00
C SER A 129 -6.37 -5.21 1.06
N MET A 130 -5.33 -4.39 1.09
CA MET A 130 -5.20 -3.25 0.19
C MET A 130 -5.06 -3.68 -1.27
N PHE A 131 -5.67 -2.91 -2.15
CA PHE A 131 -5.65 -3.14 -3.59
C PHE A 131 -4.74 -2.12 -4.30
N PRO A 132 -4.09 -2.47 -5.41
CA PRO A 132 -4.01 -3.78 -6.06
C PRO A 132 -2.94 -4.70 -5.46
N ARG A 133 -2.13 -4.20 -4.55
CA ARG A 133 -1.05 -4.93 -3.88
C ARG A 133 -1.59 -5.54 -2.60
N THR A 134 -1.46 -6.85 -2.47
CA THR A 134 -1.92 -7.52 -1.25
C THR A 134 -1.21 -7.03 0.00
N SER A 135 -1.95 -6.85 1.08
CA SER A 135 -1.38 -6.52 2.40
C SER A 135 -0.53 -7.66 2.99
N ALA A 136 -0.70 -8.89 2.49
CA ALA A 136 0.11 -10.04 2.90
C ALA A 136 1.60 -9.88 2.57
N ILE A 137 1.96 -8.95 1.69
CA ILE A 137 3.36 -8.68 1.33
C ILE A 137 4.19 -8.23 2.54
N GLU A 138 3.58 -7.58 3.53
CA GLU A 138 4.28 -7.17 4.76
C GLU A 138 4.87 -8.39 5.48
N GLY A 139 4.05 -9.37 5.84
CA GLY A 139 4.52 -10.60 6.49
C GLY A 139 5.40 -11.46 5.57
N ASN A 140 5.08 -11.50 4.27
CA ASN A 140 5.90 -12.25 3.31
C ASN A 140 7.33 -11.71 3.24
N GLN A 141 7.52 -10.40 3.27
CA GLN A 141 8.85 -9.80 3.29
C GLN A 141 9.58 -10.07 4.61
N VAL A 142 8.89 -10.04 5.76
CA VAL A 142 9.49 -10.41 7.05
C VAL A 142 10.10 -11.81 6.98
N VAL A 143 9.33 -12.82 6.60
CA VAL A 143 9.81 -14.20 6.58
C VAL A 143 10.87 -14.46 5.51
N ASN A 144 10.92 -13.66 4.46
CA ASN A 144 11.94 -13.79 3.41
C ASN A 144 13.25 -13.03 3.75
N LEU A 145 13.21 -12.00 4.58
CA LEU A 145 14.35 -11.12 4.81
C LEU A 145 14.94 -11.22 6.22
N VAL A 146 14.25 -11.88 7.15
CA VAL A 146 14.64 -11.93 8.58
C VAL A 146 16.02 -12.55 8.83
N GLY A 147 16.53 -13.39 7.93
CA GLY A 147 17.88 -13.92 8.00
C GLY A 147 18.97 -12.85 7.90
N GLY A 148 18.65 -11.73 7.25
CA GLY A 148 19.53 -10.58 7.10
C GLY A 148 20.93 -10.96 6.60
N PRO A 149 21.99 -10.36 7.19
CA PRO A 149 23.37 -10.64 6.81
C PRO A 149 23.95 -11.91 7.46
N TYR A 150 23.19 -12.60 8.32
CA TYR A 150 23.71 -13.74 9.06
C TYR A 150 23.74 -15.01 8.20
N LYS A 151 24.86 -15.73 8.30
CA LYS A 151 24.99 -17.03 7.65
C LYS A 151 24.34 -18.10 8.51
N HIS A 152 23.40 -18.83 7.97
CA HIS A 152 22.74 -19.96 8.60
C HIS A 152 22.63 -21.12 7.62
N GLN A 153 22.68 -22.36 8.13
CA GLN A 153 22.68 -23.58 7.30
C GLN A 153 21.25 -24.01 6.94
N ASN A 154 20.34 -23.87 7.90
CA ASN A 154 18.95 -24.29 7.77
C ASN A 154 18.01 -23.16 8.17
N TYR A 155 16.97 -22.97 7.38
CA TYR A 155 15.93 -21.97 7.65
C TYR A 155 14.54 -22.56 7.46
N ARG A 156 13.66 -22.28 8.40
CA ARG A 156 12.23 -22.61 8.29
C ARG A 156 11.41 -21.40 8.69
N ALA A 157 10.46 -21.02 7.85
CA ALA A 157 9.52 -19.95 8.14
C ALA A 157 8.07 -20.44 8.01
N LYS A 158 7.21 -19.89 8.86
CA LYS A 158 5.77 -20.03 8.77
C LYS A 158 5.16 -18.64 8.86
N LEU A 159 4.26 -18.33 7.94
CA LEU A 159 3.50 -17.08 7.92
C LEU A 159 2.01 -17.38 8.00
N ASN A 160 1.33 -16.71 8.93
CA ASN A 160 -0.13 -16.61 8.95
C ASN A 160 -0.53 -15.17 8.83
N VAL A 161 -1.44 -14.87 7.91
CA VAL A 161 -1.98 -13.53 7.69
C VAL A 161 -3.44 -13.53 8.12
N VAL A 162 -3.83 -12.59 8.99
CA VAL A 162 -5.16 -12.54 9.57
C VAL A 162 -5.80 -11.17 9.43
N PHE A 163 -7.11 -11.17 9.27
CA PHE A 163 -7.90 -9.95 9.36
C PHE A 163 -8.13 -9.55 10.81
N GLN A 164 -8.21 -8.25 11.04
CA GLN A 164 -8.52 -7.67 12.35
C GLN A 164 -9.40 -6.43 12.18
N ASN A 165 -10.20 -6.13 13.19
CA ASN A 165 -10.98 -4.89 13.24
C ASN A 165 -10.11 -3.72 13.73
N LYS A 166 -9.11 -3.36 12.93
CA LYS A 166 -8.15 -2.28 13.15
C LYS A 166 -7.89 -1.54 11.84
N THR A 167 -7.15 -0.45 11.89
CA THR A 167 -6.70 0.29 10.70
C THR A 167 -5.99 -0.64 9.71
N PRO A 168 -6.21 -0.49 8.39
CA PRO A 168 -5.54 -1.30 7.38
C PRO A 168 -4.02 -1.25 7.51
N THR A 169 -3.37 -2.40 7.47
CA THR A 169 -1.91 -2.52 7.47
C THR A 169 -1.45 -3.04 6.12
N CYS A 170 -0.44 -2.42 5.55
CA CYS A 170 0.14 -2.81 4.28
C CYS A 170 1.59 -2.34 4.20
N GLN A 171 2.25 -2.60 3.09
CA GLN A 171 3.63 -2.20 2.90
C GLN A 171 3.83 -0.69 3.06
N TYR A 172 4.69 -0.35 3.98
CA TYR A 172 5.13 0.99 4.27
C TYR A 172 6.64 0.97 4.46
N ARG A 173 7.35 1.97 4.04
CA ARG A 173 8.82 2.19 4.10
C ARG A 173 9.62 1.10 4.81
N GLY A 174 10.52 0.41 4.10
CA GLY A 174 11.35 -0.65 4.67
C GLY A 174 10.61 -1.96 4.93
N VAL A 175 9.73 -2.35 4.03
CA VAL A 175 8.86 -3.55 4.14
C VAL A 175 9.66 -4.79 4.52
N GLY A 176 9.32 -5.39 5.66
CA GLY A 176 9.95 -6.60 6.18
C GLY A 176 11.35 -6.42 6.78
N HIS A 177 11.91 -5.21 6.81
CA HIS A 177 13.24 -4.96 7.34
C HIS A 177 13.30 -4.52 8.80
N PRO A 178 12.51 -3.57 9.30
CA PRO A 178 12.57 -3.15 10.70
C PRO A 178 11.70 -3.98 11.59
#